data_39cf39248cf712a6e2a6be15b95de7b6
#
_entry.id   39cf39248cf712a6e2a6be15b95de7b6
#
_cell.length_a   1.000
_cell.length_b   1.000
_cell.length_c   1.000
_cell.angle_alpha   90.00
_cell.angle_beta   90.00
_cell.angle_gamma   90.00
#
_symmetry.space_group_name_H-M   'P 1'
#
loop_
_entity.id
_entity.type
_entity.pdbx_description
1 polymer ?
#
loop_
_entity_poly.entity_id
_entity_poly.type
_entity_poly.pdbx_seq_one_letter_code
_entity_poly.pdbx_strand_id
1 'polypeptide(L)'
;MLVGTASVERLLQSQATATIAAFGAEPIRCDDVACLQMTAEMRNRAREAILPASLHPTVPAALSLQVWSVGASPWGPFRMAIARAACRSGVRARGFTLATFASSATACAALRDRLGFPAREAT
;
A
#
# COMPACT_ATOMS: atom_id res chain seq x y z
N MET A 1 -9.57 -23.56 6.08
CA MET A 1 -8.41 -22.69 5.75
C MET A 1 -8.95 -21.31 5.41
N LEU A 2 -8.42 -20.28 6.03
CA LEU A 2 -8.81 -18.90 5.71
C LEU A 2 -8.12 -18.48 4.40
N VAL A 3 -8.90 -18.07 3.42
CA VAL A 3 -8.43 -17.56 2.13
C VAL A 3 -9.08 -16.23 1.82
N GLY A 4 -8.40 -15.37 1.08
CA GLY A 4 -9.00 -14.16 0.54
C GLY A 4 -10.01 -14.52 -0.56
N THR A 5 -11.02 -13.68 -0.72
CA THR A 5 -12.12 -13.89 -1.68
C THR A 5 -12.26 -12.75 -2.70
N ALA A 6 -11.36 -11.77 -2.68
CA ALA A 6 -11.38 -10.68 -3.64
C ALA A 6 -11.09 -11.17 -5.06
N SER A 7 -11.90 -10.74 -6.03
CA SER A 7 -11.63 -10.98 -7.45
C SER A 7 -10.42 -10.16 -7.91
N VAL A 8 -9.48 -10.82 -8.58
CA VAL A 8 -8.27 -10.17 -9.12
C VAL A 8 -8.64 -9.12 -10.16
N GLU A 9 -9.61 -9.40 -11.05
CA GLU A 9 -10.09 -8.46 -12.06
C GLU A 9 -10.65 -7.18 -11.40
N ARG A 10 -11.42 -7.36 -10.33
CA ARG A 10 -12.00 -6.23 -9.60
C ARG A 10 -10.93 -5.39 -8.89
N LEU A 11 -9.91 -6.02 -8.34
CA LEU A 11 -8.77 -5.34 -7.74
C LEU A 11 -7.98 -4.56 -8.80
N LEU A 12 -7.72 -5.14 -9.96
CA LEU A 12 -7.02 -4.49 -11.06
C LEU A 12 -7.80 -3.29 -11.62
N GLN A 13 -9.12 -3.35 -11.65
CA GLN A 13 -9.98 -2.24 -12.09
C GLN A 13 -10.04 -1.12 -11.04
N SER A 14 -10.04 -1.46 -9.75
CA SER A 14 -10.16 -0.49 -8.65
C SER A 14 -8.85 0.20 -8.28
N GLN A 15 -7.74 -0.45 -8.53
CA GLN A 15 -6.40 0.03 -8.21
C GLN A 15 -5.65 0.33 -9.51
N ALA A 16 -5.12 1.54 -9.62
CA ALA A 16 -4.17 1.87 -10.69
C ALA A 16 -2.83 1.15 -10.40
N THR A 17 -2.83 -0.17 -10.48
CA THR A 17 -1.62 -0.97 -10.28
C THR A 17 -0.70 -0.80 -11.47
N ALA A 18 0.46 -0.20 -11.23
CA ALA A 18 1.54 -0.21 -12.19
C ALA A 18 2.27 -1.56 -12.12
N THR A 19 2.53 -2.15 -13.27
CA THR A 19 3.47 -3.28 -13.36
C THR A 19 4.88 -2.72 -13.33
N ILE A 20 5.65 -3.05 -12.31
CA ILE A 20 7.07 -2.68 -12.26
C ILE A 20 7.86 -3.76 -12.98
N ALA A 21 8.59 -3.38 -14.03
CA ALA A 21 9.44 -4.31 -14.78
C ALA A 21 10.65 -4.75 -13.95
N ALA A 22 11.18 -3.88 -13.10
CA ALA A 22 12.26 -4.17 -12.15
C ALA A 22 12.25 -3.17 -10.99
N PHE A 23 12.59 -3.62 -9.79
CA PHE A 23 12.91 -2.70 -8.70
C PHE A 23 14.21 -1.95 -9.03
N GLY A 24 14.17 -0.61 -8.98
CA GLY A 24 15.37 0.19 -9.06
C GLY A 24 16.34 -0.20 -7.94
N ALA A 25 17.61 -0.40 -8.28
CA ALA A 25 18.65 -0.75 -7.30
C ALA A 25 19.10 0.44 -6.46
N GLU A 26 18.84 1.66 -6.93
CA GLU A 26 19.28 2.88 -6.25
C GLU A 26 18.36 3.24 -5.09
N PRO A 27 18.90 3.38 -3.87
CA PRO A 27 18.16 3.88 -2.73
C PRO A 27 17.63 5.29 -2.99
N ILE A 28 16.41 5.55 -2.56
CA ILE A 28 15.78 6.87 -2.64
C ILE A 28 15.98 7.55 -1.29
N ARG A 29 16.76 8.63 -1.29
CA ARG A 29 16.96 9.43 -0.08
C ARG A 29 15.79 10.38 0.11
N CYS A 30 15.22 10.33 1.31
CA CYS A 30 14.22 11.28 1.78
C CYS A 30 14.72 11.88 3.08
N ASP A 31 14.61 13.19 3.23
CA ASP A 31 14.99 13.91 4.44
C ASP A 31 13.78 14.59 5.08
N ASP A 32 13.86 14.89 6.36
CA ASP A 32 12.78 15.49 7.16
C ASP A 32 11.49 14.67 7.06
N VAL A 33 11.59 13.41 7.45
CA VAL A 33 10.49 12.45 7.34
C VAL A 33 9.83 12.24 8.69
N ALA A 34 8.51 12.43 8.74
CA ALA A 34 7.67 12.07 9.88
C ALA A 34 6.60 11.04 9.45
N CYS A 35 6.33 10.09 10.31
CA CYS A 35 5.30 9.07 10.08
C CYS A 35 4.40 8.93 11.31
N LEU A 36 3.09 8.98 11.07
CA LEU A 36 2.07 8.55 12.01
C LEU A 36 1.50 7.22 11.54
N GLN A 37 1.57 6.20 12.38
CA GLN A 37 0.95 4.91 12.09
C GLN A 37 -0.16 4.63 13.11
N MET A 38 -1.30 4.21 12.61
CA MET A 38 -2.42 3.70 13.38
C MET A 38 -2.70 2.26 12.95
N THR A 39 -2.96 1.40 13.91
CA THR A 39 -3.36 0.01 13.65
C THR A 39 -4.68 -0.25 14.36
N ALA A 40 -5.63 -0.80 13.63
CA ALA A 40 -6.94 -1.15 14.15
C ALA A 40 -7.30 -2.59 13.75
N GLU A 41 -8.11 -3.23 14.58
CA GLU A 41 -8.70 -4.51 14.21
C GLU A 41 -9.90 -4.29 13.29
N MET A 42 -10.01 -5.12 12.27
CA MET A 42 -11.11 -5.09 11.32
C MET A 42 -11.93 -6.37 11.40
N ARG A 43 -13.15 -6.34 10.89
CA ARG A 43 -14.01 -7.54 10.85
C ARG A 43 -13.42 -8.60 9.92
N ASN A 44 -13.45 -9.85 10.34
CA ASN A 44 -12.92 -10.97 9.55
C ASN A 44 -13.48 -11.03 8.13
N ARG A 45 -14.80 -10.85 7.97
CA ARG A 45 -15.43 -10.83 6.64
C ARG A 45 -14.90 -9.71 5.74
N ALA A 46 -14.66 -8.52 6.31
CA ALA A 46 -14.09 -7.41 5.55
C ALA A 46 -12.68 -7.74 5.08
N ARG A 47 -11.84 -8.31 5.96
CA ARG A 47 -10.48 -8.76 5.62
C ARG A 47 -10.48 -9.77 4.48
N GLU A 48 -11.33 -10.78 4.54
CA GLU A 48 -11.41 -11.81 3.50
C GLU A 48 -11.86 -11.22 2.16
N ALA A 49 -12.80 -10.28 2.19
CA ALA A 49 -13.34 -9.65 0.98
C ALA A 49 -12.36 -8.72 0.24
N ILE A 50 -11.33 -8.24 0.94
CA ILE A 50 -10.33 -7.33 0.34
C ILE A 50 -9.03 -8.01 -0.08
N LEU A 51 -8.79 -9.25 0.36
CA LEU A 51 -7.58 -9.99 0.02
C LEU A 51 -7.84 -10.95 -1.15
N PRO A 52 -6.93 -11.03 -2.14
CA PRO A 52 -6.98 -12.05 -3.18
C PRO A 52 -6.71 -13.44 -2.58
N ALA A 53 -7.17 -14.48 -3.26
CA ALA A 53 -7.05 -15.87 -2.82
C ALA A 53 -5.59 -16.35 -2.64
N SER A 54 -4.64 -15.70 -3.30
CA SER A 54 -3.20 -15.98 -3.18
C SER A 54 -2.58 -15.51 -1.86
N LEU A 55 -3.29 -14.67 -1.10
CA LEU A 55 -2.83 -14.16 0.18
C LEU A 55 -3.67 -14.73 1.33
N HIS A 56 -2.98 -15.18 2.37
CA HIS A 56 -3.64 -15.73 3.55
C HIS A 56 -3.93 -14.63 4.56
N PRO A 57 -5.18 -14.51 5.02
CA PRO A 57 -5.54 -13.59 6.09
C PRO A 57 -4.79 -13.91 7.39
N THR A 58 -4.45 -12.89 8.17
CA THR A 58 -3.88 -13.05 9.51
C THR A 58 -4.96 -13.03 10.59
N VAL A 59 -4.63 -13.57 11.75
CA VAL A 59 -5.42 -13.45 12.97
C VAL A 59 -4.52 -12.85 14.05
N PRO A 60 -4.90 -11.70 14.65
CA PRO A 60 -6.09 -10.89 14.37
C PRO A 60 -6.07 -10.22 13.00
N ALA A 61 -7.25 -9.80 12.55
CA ALA A 61 -7.42 -9.05 11.31
C ALA A 61 -7.01 -7.60 11.53
N ALA A 62 -5.84 -7.21 11.08
CA ALA A 62 -5.30 -5.87 11.30
C ALA A 62 -5.32 -5.01 10.04
N LEU A 63 -5.76 -3.77 10.20
CA LEU A 63 -5.66 -2.68 9.24
C LEU A 63 -4.65 -1.67 9.75
N SER A 64 -3.67 -1.33 8.94
CA SER A 64 -2.70 -0.26 9.23
C SER A 64 -2.96 0.94 8.33
N LEU A 65 -3.05 2.11 8.95
CA LEU A 65 -3.07 3.40 8.29
C LEU A 65 -1.77 4.12 8.62
N GLN A 66 -1.05 4.54 7.60
CA GLN A 66 0.19 5.30 7.73
C GLN A 66 0.03 6.65 7.02
N VAL A 67 0.38 7.72 7.70
CA VAL A 67 0.46 9.05 7.12
C VAL A 67 1.89 9.53 7.23
N TRP A 68 2.48 9.85 6.10
CA TRP A 68 3.86 10.27 5.97
C TRP A 68 3.93 11.73 5.53
N SER A 69 4.85 12.47 6.12
CA SER A 69 5.27 13.80 5.65
C SER A 69 6.74 13.71 5.30
N VAL A 70 7.07 14.09 4.07
CA VAL A 70 8.44 14.07 3.54
C VAL A 70 8.80 15.51 3.18
N GLY A 71 9.76 16.11 3.88
CA GLY A 71 10.17 17.50 3.66
C GLY A 71 11.06 17.67 2.45
N ALA A 72 11.89 16.67 2.11
CA ALA A 72 12.72 16.67 0.92
C ALA A 72 12.87 15.28 0.31
N SER A 73 12.75 15.19 -0.99
CA SER A 73 13.00 13.99 -1.78
C SER A 73 13.39 14.37 -3.22
N PRO A 74 13.84 13.42 -4.06
CA PRO A 74 14.06 13.69 -5.49
C PRO A 74 12.81 14.14 -6.24
N TRP A 75 11.63 13.94 -5.65
CA TRP A 75 10.31 14.32 -6.21
C TRP A 75 9.75 15.60 -5.60
N GLY A 76 10.57 16.32 -4.81
CA GLY A 76 10.14 17.45 -3.97
C GLY A 76 9.49 17.01 -2.65
N PRO A 77 8.99 17.96 -1.86
CA PRO A 77 8.25 17.66 -0.64
C PRO A 77 6.87 17.08 -0.98
N PHE A 78 6.41 16.11 -0.18
CA PHE A 78 5.08 15.55 -0.35
C PHE A 78 4.56 14.93 0.96
N ARG A 79 3.26 14.69 0.98
CA ARG A 79 2.59 13.88 2.00
C ARG A 79 1.98 12.68 1.32
N MET A 80 1.91 11.55 2.03
CA MET A 80 1.19 10.39 1.55
C MET A 80 0.43 9.70 2.68
N ALA A 81 -0.67 9.07 2.32
CA ALA A 81 -1.43 8.20 3.21
C ALA A 81 -1.52 6.81 2.58
N ILE A 82 -1.28 5.77 3.37
CA ILE A 82 -1.29 4.39 2.92
C ILE A 82 -2.19 3.57 3.84
N ALA A 83 -3.11 2.81 3.25
CA ALA A 83 -3.91 1.81 3.95
C ALA A 83 -3.45 0.40 3.56
N ARG A 84 -3.19 -0.46 4.55
CA ARG A 84 -2.75 -1.85 4.33
C ARG A 84 -3.52 -2.81 5.20
N ALA A 85 -3.93 -3.94 4.63
CA ALA A 85 -4.44 -5.07 5.38
C ALA A 85 -3.31 -6.06 5.67
N ALA A 86 -3.21 -6.51 6.91
CA ALA A 86 -2.25 -7.54 7.29
C ALA A 86 -2.62 -8.87 6.62
N CYS A 87 -1.63 -9.53 6.05
CA CYS A 87 -1.78 -10.81 5.38
C CYS A 87 -0.48 -11.62 5.45
N ARG A 88 -0.48 -12.81 4.89
CA ARG A 88 0.70 -13.65 4.71
C ARG A 88 0.80 -14.13 3.28
N SER A 89 2.02 -14.19 2.79
CA SER A 89 2.37 -14.92 1.57
C SER A 89 3.22 -16.12 2.00
N GLY A 90 2.62 -17.30 2.02
CA GLY A 90 3.21 -18.46 2.69
C GLY A 90 3.40 -18.18 4.19
N VAL A 91 4.61 -18.36 4.68
CA VAL A 91 4.99 -18.12 6.09
C VAL A 91 5.37 -16.66 6.39
N ARG A 92 5.51 -15.83 5.37
CA ARG A 92 5.99 -14.45 5.53
C ARG A 92 4.84 -13.48 5.78
N ALA A 93 4.94 -12.71 6.85
CA ALA A 93 4.04 -11.58 7.11
C ALA A 93 4.19 -10.51 6.02
N ARG A 94 3.06 -9.97 5.56
CA ARG A 94 2.95 -8.95 4.52
C ARG A 94 1.86 -7.94 4.86
N GLY A 95 1.92 -6.80 4.21
CA GLY A 95 0.85 -5.82 4.18
C GLY A 95 0.34 -5.68 2.75
N PHE A 96 -0.90 -6.05 2.50
CA PHE A 96 -1.54 -5.82 1.21
C PHE A 96 -2.01 -4.37 1.14
N THR A 97 -1.45 -3.60 0.21
CA THR A 97 -1.78 -2.18 0.06
C THR A 97 -3.15 -2.02 -0.60
N LEU A 98 -4.09 -1.43 0.12
CA LEU A 98 -5.45 -1.18 -0.33
C LEU A 98 -5.57 0.13 -1.10
N ALA A 99 -4.91 1.17 -0.60
CA ALA A 99 -4.93 2.49 -1.19
C ALA A 99 -3.67 3.25 -0.81
N THR A 100 -3.22 4.12 -1.71
CA THR A 100 -2.16 5.09 -1.46
C THR A 100 -2.59 6.42 -2.08
N PHE A 101 -2.50 7.49 -1.30
CA PHE A 101 -2.76 8.85 -1.74
C PHE A 101 -1.50 9.67 -1.56
N ALA A 102 -1.18 10.52 -2.53
CA ALA A 102 -0.04 11.42 -2.46
C ALA A 102 -0.47 12.84 -2.84
N SER A 103 0.08 13.83 -2.16
CA SER A 103 -0.27 15.25 -2.32
C SER A 103 0.42 15.93 -3.52
N SER A 104 1.24 15.21 -4.28
CA SER A 104 2.01 15.72 -5.40
C SER A 104 1.90 14.76 -6.58
N ALA A 105 1.59 15.29 -7.76
CA ALA A 105 1.52 14.51 -8.99
C ALA A 105 2.84 13.81 -9.31
N THR A 106 3.97 14.50 -9.10
CA THR A 106 5.31 13.95 -9.33
C THR A 106 5.61 12.79 -8.38
N ALA A 107 5.33 12.96 -7.08
CA ALA A 107 5.50 11.89 -6.09
C ALA A 107 4.53 10.72 -6.38
N CYS A 108 3.28 11.01 -6.74
CA CYS A 108 2.30 10.01 -7.11
C CYS A 108 2.76 9.14 -8.29
N ALA A 109 3.25 9.76 -9.36
CA ALA A 109 3.82 9.06 -10.51
C ALA A 109 5.03 8.20 -10.11
N ALA A 110 5.95 8.75 -9.34
CA ALA A 110 7.14 8.02 -8.89
C ALA A 110 6.81 6.83 -7.97
N LEU A 111 5.88 7.00 -7.03
CA LEU A 111 5.40 5.92 -6.16
C LEU A 111 4.78 4.79 -6.97
N ARG A 112 4.02 5.12 -8.01
CA ARG A 112 3.38 4.15 -8.89
C ARG A 112 4.38 3.45 -9.80
N ASP A 113 5.19 4.24 -10.54
CA ASP A 113 5.99 3.73 -11.65
C ASP A 113 7.30 3.07 -11.17
N ARG A 114 7.85 3.53 -10.03
CA ARG A 114 9.11 3.01 -9.48
C ARG A 114 8.92 2.04 -8.32
N LEU A 115 7.86 2.20 -7.52
CA LEU A 115 7.65 1.40 -6.30
C LEU A 115 6.39 0.53 -6.35
N GLY A 116 5.55 0.65 -7.39
CA GLY A 116 4.37 -0.18 -7.59
C GLY A 116 3.24 0.07 -6.60
N PHE A 117 3.22 1.22 -5.95
CA PHE A 117 2.08 1.59 -5.12
C PHE A 117 0.86 1.92 -5.99
N PRO A 118 -0.36 1.55 -5.60
CA PRO A 118 -1.58 1.98 -6.27
C PRO A 118 -1.88 3.45 -5.93
N ALA A 119 -0.94 4.33 -6.24
CA ALA A 119 -0.98 5.73 -5.82
C ALA A 119 -1.93 6.56 -6.67
N ARG A 120 -2.70 7.41 -5.99
CA ARG A 120 -3.58 8.43 -6.55
C ARG A 120 -3.24 9.77 -5.96
N GLU A 121 -3.37 10.82 -6.76
CA GLU A 121 -3.21 12.18 -6.27
C GLU A 121 -4.43 12.57 -5.43
N ALA A 122 -4.16 13.21 -4.29
CA ALA A 122 -5.18 13.80 -3.42
C ALA A 122 -4.65 15.11 -2.84
N THR A 123 -5.48 16.12 -2.87
CA THR A 123 -5.23 17.44 -2.26
C THR A 123 -5.84 17.53 -0.87
#